data_058185491027888e478eb4c9762add30
#
_entry.id   058185491027888e478eb4c9762add30
#
_cell.length_a   1.000
_cell.length_b   1.000
_cell.length_c   1.000
_cell.angle_alpha   90.00
_cell.angle_beta   90.00
_cell.angle_gamma   90.00
#
_symmetry.space_group_name_H-M   'P 1'
#
loop_
_entity.id
_entity.type
_entity.pdbx_description
1 polymer ?
#
loop_
_entity_poly.entity_id
_entity_poly.type
_entity_poly.pdbx_seq_one_letter_code
_entity_poly.pdbx_strand_id
1 'polypeptide(L)'
;MHRLAVVSIVLLLALADVAGAAWRAESGFAHDIGSDHFAAGSSVEIEQPVAGDAIAAGEAVTLASNVAGDVVLAGRDLLIDGNAGENLYAAGSELVVNAAVGRNARIAGRRVDISRRAQISGNASIAGGRVNVIGDIKGYLQATGGRIYINGAIGGDVEASGREVTLGPNARVTGALRYRSPNPIEQDPRAVVSGGIERLTTHRPAAPEHTVLRVGRWIWTIGLMVLAALLVAIMPGFWLRVSERVRQRFLLSLLLAFVVTVCVPVAVIVLLVTGIGAPLGILAALAYPALLLIGYVSAGIALGDATLRRVQPTDAAFKRWRIAFAALATLALSLVGWIPWIGGFIAVVALLAGVGALVFEGWTVASGRKPG
;
A
#
# COMPACT_ATOMS: atom_id res chain seq x y z
N MET A 1 -0.75 -13.30 22.20
CA MET A 1 -0.03 -12.05 21.92
C MET A 1 1.13 -12.24 20.94
N HIS A 2 1.76 -13.41 20.80
CA HIS A 2 2.84 -13.67 19.82
C HIS A 2 2.41 -13.61 18.34
N ARG A 3 1.13 -13.89 18.02
CA ARG A 3 0.65 -13.91 16.60
C ARG A 3 0.61 -12.54 15.91
N LEU A 4 0.46 -11.44 16.66
CA LEU A 4 0.47 -10.08 16.12
C LEU A 4 1.91 -9.56 15.89
N ALA A 5 2.87 -9.99 16.68
CA ALA A 5 4.26 -9.55 16.55
C ALA A 5 4.93 -10.10 15.28
N VAL A 6 4.68 -11.35 14.91
CA VAL A 6 5.26 -11.96 13.70
C VAL A 6 4.67 -11.32 12.43
N VAL A 7 3.37 -11.03 12.39
CA VAL A 7 2.73 -10.33 11.26
C VAL A 7 3.27 -8.90 11.13
N SER A 8 3.54 -8.23 12.26
CA SER A 8 4.12 -6.87 12.26
C SER A 8 5.57 -6.85 11.78
N ILE A 9 6.36 -7.88 12.09
CA ILE A 9 7.75 -7.98 11.61
C ILE A 9 7.80 -8.26 10.11
N VAL A 10 6.93 -9.12 9.59
CA VAL A 10 6.83 -9.40 8.14
C VAL A 10 6.31 -8.16 7.38
N LEU A 11 5.40 -7.38 7.98
CA LEU A 11 4.91 -6.13 7.39
C LEU A 11 5.97 -5.01 7.43
N LEU A 12 6.80 -4.95 8.49
CA LEU A 12 7.93 -4.01 8.61
C LEU A 12 9.06 -4.35 7.62
N LEU A 13 9.32 -5.62 7.36
CA LEU A 13 10.29 -6.06 6.36
C LEU A 13 9.80 -5.80 4.92
N ALA A 14 8.49 -5.92 4.66
CA ALA A 14 7.91 -5.56 3.37
C ALA A 14 7.89 -4.04 3.12
N LEU A 15 7.85 -3.21 4.17
CA LEU A 15 7.98 -1.76 4.09
C LEU A 15 9.43 -1.29 3.88
N ALA A 16 10.42 -2.13 4.20
CA ALA A 16 11.84 -1.85 3.92
C ALA A 16 12.15 -1.84 2.42
N ASP A 17 11.37 -2.52 1.60
CA ASP A 17 11.48 -2.49 0.12
C ASP A 17 11.11 -1.12 -0.48
N VAL A 18 10.31 -0.31 0.22
CA VAL A 18 9.94 1.06 -0.19
C VAL A 18 11.02 2.09 0.21
N ALA A 19 11.86 1.77 1.20
CA ALA A 19 12.99 2.58 1.63
C ALA A 19 14.31 2.25 0.90
N GLY A 20 14.28 1.36 -0.08
CA GLY A 20 15.42 0.71 -0.76
C GLY A 20 16.29 1.56 -1.69
N ALA A 21 16.47 2.85 -1.43
CA ALA A 21 17.43 3.67 -2.18
C ALA A 21 18.71 4.04 -1.41
N ALA A 22 18.88 3.63 -0.16
CA ALA A 22 19.95 4.17 0.70
C ALA A 22 20.91 3.15 1.34
N TRP A 23 20.77 1.85 1.11
CA TRP A 23 21.72 0.85 1.66
C TRP A 23 22.40 0.03 0.56
N ARG A 24 23.33 0.65 -0.17
CA ARG A 24 24.43 -0.09 -0.80
C ARG A 24 25.48 -0.37 0.25
N ALA A 25 25.21 -1.30 1.14
CA ALA A 25 26.26 -1.94 1.90
C ALA A 25 26.79 -3.11 1.05
N GLU A 26 27.93 -2.93 0.43
CA GLU A 26 28.70 -3.98 -0.26
C GLU A 26 29.19 -5.09 0.69
N SER A 27 28.93 -5.01 1.97
CA SER A 27 29.26 -6.01 2.99
C SER A 27 27.98 -6.52 3.64
N GLY A 28 27.60 -7.76 3.33
CA GLY A 28 26.54 -8.46 4.04
C GLY A 28 26.85 -8.54 5.54
N PHE A 29 25.82 -8.48 6.37
CA PHE A 29 25.89 -8.72 7.80
C PHE A 29 25.48 -10.17 8.07
N ALA A 30 26.32 -10.91 8.80
CA ALA A 30 25.98 -12.22 9.35
C ALA A 30 26.47 -12.28 10.78
N HIS A 31 25.61 -12.68 11.72
CA HIS A 31 25.92 -12.72 13.14
C HIS A 31 25.10 -13.77 13.87
N ASP A 32 25.76 -14.54 14.74
CA ASP A 32 25.13 -15.54 15.58
C ASP A 32 24.87 -14.96 16.98
N ILE A 33 23.64 -15.15 17.46
CA ILE A 33 23.25 -14.81 18.83
C ILE A 33 22.74 -16.08 19.51
N GLY A 34 23.57 -16.66 20.39
CA GLY A 34 23.30 -17.96 21.00
C GLY A 34 23.32 -19.06 19.94
N SER A 35 22.18 -19.71 19.70
CA SER A 35 22.00 -20.74 18.67
C SER A 35 21.42 -20.21 17.36
N ASP A 36 21.01 -18.96 17.33
CA ASP A 36 20.26 -18.37 16.22
C ASP A 36 21.18 -17.61 15.27
N HIS A 37 20.89 -17.70 13.97
CA HIS A 37 21.66 -17.08 12.90
C HIS A 37 20.87 -15.91 12.27
N PHE A 38 21.48 -14.73 12.22
CA PHE A 38 20.93 -13.52 11.61
C PHE A 38 21.82 -13.09 10.45
N ALA A 39 21.23 -12.90 9.27
CA ALA A 39 21.97 -12.45 8.10
C ALA A 39 21.17 -11.43 7.27
N ALA A 40 21.87 -10.41 6.75
CA ALA A 40 21.28 -9.46 5.84
C ALA A 40 22.30 -8.97 4.82
N GLY A 41 21.89 -8.78 3.56
CA GLY A 41 22.80 -8.33 2.50
C GLY A 41 22.11 -8.39 1.12
N SER A 42 22.85 -7.99 0.07
CA SER A 42 22.34 -8.16 -1.30
C SER A 42 22.23 -9.63 -1.69
N SER A 43 23.23 -10.44 -1.30
CA SER A 43 23.22 -11.89 -1.45
C SER A 43 23.57 -12.53 -0.12
N VAL A 44 22.70 -13.38 0.39
CA VAL A 44 22.86 -14.10 1.65
C VAL A 44 22.82 -15.60 1.37
N GLU A 45 23.83 -16.32 1.81
CA GLU A 45 23.89 -17.77 1.72
C GLU A 45 24.17 -18.38 3.10
N ILE A 46 23.29 -19.27 3.56
CA ILE A 46 23.42 -19.98 4.82
C ILE A 46 23.91 -21.40 4.51
N GLU A 47 25.23 -21.59 4.57
CA GLU A 47 25.89 -22.85 4.22
C GLU A 47 26.15 -23.78 5.40
N GLN A 48 26.14 -23.23 6.63
CA GLN A 48 26.42 -24.01 7.84
C GLN A 48 25.14 -24.37 8.59
N PRO A 49 25.07 -25.52 9.23
CA PRO A 49 23.93 -25.90 10.05
C PRO A 49 23.70 -24.92 11.20
N VAL A 50 22.46 -24.53 11.40
CA VAL A 50 22.02 -23.63 12.46
C VAL A 50 21.28 -24.43 13.51
N ALA A 51 21.76 -24.35 14.78
CA ALA A 51 21.23 -25.11 15.91
C ALA A 51 19.95 -24.50 16.50
N GLY A 52 19.68 -23.22 16.25
CA GLY A 52 18.47 -22.46 16.61
C GLY A 52 17.68 -22.05 15.40
N ASP A 53 17.22 -20.80 15.40
CA ASP A 53 16.45 -20.19 14.31
C ASP A 53 17.36 -19.51 13.29
N ALA A 54 16.92 -19.47 12.03
CA ALA A 54 17.60 -18.72 10.97
C ALA A 54 16.70 -17.60 10.46
N ILE A 55 17.21 -16.36 10.54
CA ILE A 55 16.50 -15.16 10.10
C ILE A 55 17.38 -14.44 9.08
N ALA A 56 16.95 -14.38 7.82
CA ALA A 56 17.72 -13.76 6.77
C ALA A 56 16.90 -12.86 5.86
N ALA A 57 17.53 -11.76 5.41
CA ALA A 57 16.93 -10.83 4.48
C ALA A 57 17.93 -10.37 3.42
N GLY A 58 17.49 -10.34 2.14
CA GLY A 58 18.38 -9.93 1.03
C GLY A 58 17.66 -9.82 -0.30
N GLU A 59 18.38 -9.37 -1.33
CA GLU A 59 17.85 -9.45 -2.67
C GLU A 59 17.76 -10.91 -3.13
N ALA A 60 18.83 -11.68 -2.92
CA ALA A 60 18.88 -13.13 -3.09
C ALA A 60 19.23 -13.78 -1.77
N VAL A 61 18.44 -14.78 -1.33
CA VAL A 61 18.71 -15.55 -0.10
C VAL A 61 18.65 -17.03 -0.43
N THR A 62 19.72 -17.73 -0.14
CA THR A 62 19.83 -19.18 -0.29
C THR A 62 20.02 -19.84 1.09
N LEU A 63 19.10 -20.71 1.45
CA LEU A 63 19.28 -21.63 2.57
C LEU A 63 19.80 -22.94 2.03
N ALA A 64 21.11 -23.16 2.12
CA ALA A 64 21.78 -24.37 1.62
C ALA A 64 21.93 -25.44 2.70
N SER A 65 21.84 -25.09 3.97
CA SER A 65 22.05 -26.02 5.09
C SER A 65 20.83 -26.11 6.02
N ASN A 66 20.86 -27.11 6.91
CA ASN A 66 19.74 -27.41 7.79
C ASN A 66 19.67 -26.43 8.98
N VAL A 67 18.47 -26.09 9.37
CA VAL A 67 18.14 -25.28 10.54
C VAL A 67 17.30 -26.10 11.49
N ALA A 68 17.68 -26.21 12.75
CA ALA A 68 16.94 -27.01 13.71
C ALA A 68 15.64 -26.37 14.19
N GLY A 69 15.59 -25.04 14.24
CA GLY A 69 14.44 -24.22 14.64
C GLY A 69 13.59 -23.71 13.47
N ASP A 70 13.07 -22.49 13.65
CA ASP A 70 12.29 -21.77 12.67
C ASP A 70 13.17 -21.11 11.58
N VAL A 71 12.67 -21.05 10.38
CA VAL A 71 13.30 -20.36 9.24
C VAL A 71 12.44 -19.16 8.84
N VAL A 72 13.01 -17.95 8.86
CA VAL A 72 12.36 -16.70 8.47
C VAL A 72 13.18 -16.02 7.37
N LEU A 73 12.67 -16.02 6.15
CA LEU A 73 13.39 -15.47 5.00
C LEU A 73 12.56 -14.38 4.30
N ALA A 74 13.24 -13.28 3.95
CA ALA A 74 12.64 -12.21 3.17
C ALA A 74 13.59 -11.77 2.05
N GLY A 75 13.08 -11.62 0.82
CA GLY A 75 13.92 -11.21 -0.30
C GLY A 75 13.20 -11.20 -1.64
N ARG A 76 13.92 -10.82 -2.71
CA ARG A 76 13.35 -10.93 -4.04
C ARG A 76 13.34 -12.38 -4.50
N ASP A 77 14.49 -13.05 -4.43
CA ASP A 77 14.70 -14.42 -4.89
C ASP A 77 15.11 -15.29 -3.70
N LEU A 78 14.30 -16.29 -3.38
CA LEU A 78 14.52 -17.19 -2.25
C LEU A 78 14.64 -18.63 -2.73
N LEU A 79 15.77 -19.26 -2.43
CA LEU A 79 16.01 -20.68 -2.66
C LEU A 79 16.19 -21.41 -1.34
N ILE A 80 15.34 -22.39 -1.06
CA ILE A 80 15.31 -23.13 0.20
C ILE A 80 15.60 -24.59 -0.10
N ASP A 81 16.88 -24.97 -0.01
CA ASP A 81 17.40 -26.32 -0.20
C ASP A 81 17.69 -27.02 1.15
N GLY A 82 17.99 -26.26 2.20
CA GLY A 82 18.19 -26.76 3.55
C GLY A 82 16.87 -26.95 4.30
N ASN A 83 16.82 -27.97 5.15
CA ASN A 83 15.62 -28.31 5.91
C ASN A 83 15.35 -27.32 7.05
N ALA A 84 14.08 -27.01 7.30
CA ALA A 84 13.61 -26.33 8.50
C ALA A 84 13.07 -27.35 9.50
N GLY A 85 13.67 -27.43 10.69
CA GLY A 85 13.25 -28.36 11.72
C GLY A 85 11.86 -28.07 12.29
N GLU A 86 11.49 -26.79 12.36
CA GLU A 86 10.17 -26.36 12.82
C GLU A 86 9.37 -25.70 11.70
N ASN A 87 9.17 -24.38 11.72
CA ASN A 87 8.33 -23.70 10.77
C ASN A 87 9.14 -22.94 9.71
N LEU A 88 8.55 -22.78 8.53
CA LEU A 88 9.08 -21.94 7.46
C LEU A 88 8.18 -20.72 7.25
N TYR A 89 8.76 -19.54 7.35
CA TYR A 89 8.16 -18.26 7.00
C TYR A 89 8.96 -17.62 5.88
N ALA A 90 8.40 -17.47 4.69
CA ALA A 90 9.13 -16.93 3.57
C ALA A 90 8.29 -15.91 2.80
N ALA A 91 8.88 -14.75 2.50
CA ALA A 91 8.22 -13.70 1.74
C ALA A 91 9.15 -13.13 0.67
N GLY A 92 8.69 -13.12 -0.61
CA GLY A 92 9.54 -12.64 -1.71
C GLY A 92 8.85 -12.54 -3.05
N SER A 93 9.61 -12.30 -4.10
CA SER A 93 9.06 -12.29 -5.46
C SER A 93 9.05 -13.69 -6.07
N GLU A 94 10.17 -14.38 -6.04
CA GLU A 94 10.31 -15.74 -6.54
C GLU A 94 10.83 -16.65 -5.43
N LEU A 95 10.07 -17.69 -5.11
CA LEU A 95 10.39 -18.62 -4.02
C LEU A 95 10.36 -20.05 -4.55
N VAL A 96 11.44 -20.78 -4.27
CA VAL A 96 11.56 -22.20 -4.55
C VAL A 96 11.86 -22.92 -3.24
N VAL A 97 11.01 -23.88 -2.89
CA VAL A 97 11.20 -24.74 -1.72
C VAL A 97 11.48 -26.16 -2.17
N ASN A 98 12.69 -26.65 -1.87
CA ASN A 98 13.14 -27.99 -2.24
C ASN A 98 13.35 -28.91 -1.01
N ALA A 99 13.06 -28.42 0.19
CA ALA A 99 13.48 -28.99 1.43
C ALA A 99 12.33 -29.49 2.30
N ALA A 100 12.64 -30.26 3.34
CA ALA A 100 11.68 -30.68 4.34
C ALA A 100 11.41 -29.56 5.35
N VAL A 101 10.13 -29.40 5.74
CA VAL A 101 9.67 -28.52 6.82
C VAL A 101 9.02 -29.37 7.89
N GLY A 102 9.59 -29.35 9.10
CA GLY A 102 9.16 -30.20 10.20
C GLY A 102 7.77 -29.92 10.74
N ARG A 103 7.30 -28.65 10.60
CA ARG A 103 5.96 -28.22 11.02
C ARG A 103 5.24 -27.50 9.89
N ASN A 104 4.97 -26.22 10.04
CA ASN A 104 4.12 -25.47 9.11
C ASN A 104 4.94 -24.59 8.18
N ALA A 105 4.41 -24.37 6.96
CA ALA A 105 4.95 -23.41 6.01
C ALA A 105 3.96 -22.26 5.79
N ARG A 106 4.45 -21.02 5.88
CA ARG A 106 3.72 -19.80 5.52
C ARG A 106 4.52 -19.00 4.52
N ILE A 107 4.04 -18.98 3.28
CA ILE A 107 4.82 -18.50 2.15
C ILE A 107 3.99 -17.49 1.36
N ALA A 108 4.60 -16.34 1.05
CA ALA A 108 3.97 -15.32 0.24
C ALA A 108 4.92 -14.80 -0.86
N GLY A 109 4.45 -14.75 -2.12
CA GLY A 109 5.28 -14.26 -3.21
C GLY A 109 4.55 -14.11 -4.54
N ARG A 110 5.21 -13.48 -5.51
CA ARG A 110 4.65 -13.39 -6.86
C ARG A 110 4.58 -14.76 -7.52
N ARG A 111 5.64 -15.57 -7.37
CA ARG A 111 5.75 -16.98 -7.80
C ARG A 111 6.23 -17.81 -6.62
N VAL A 112 5.51 -18.87 -6.31
CA VAL A 112 5.85 -19.81 -5.25
C VAL A 112 5.83 -21.22 -5.85
N ASP A 113 6.96 -21.90 -5.79
CA ASP A 113 7.16 -23.25 -6.29
C ASP A 113 7.56 -24.18 -5.11
N ILE A 114 6.64 -25.04 -4.69
CA ILE A 114 6.91 -26.15 -3.77
C ILE A 114 7.28 -27.35 -4.62
N SER A 115 8.57 -27.66 -4.69
CA SER A 115 9.09 -28.68 -5.58
C SER A 115 8.73 -30.09 -5.15
N ARG A 116 8.94 -31.07 -6.02
CA ARG A 116 8.67 -32.50 -5.70
C ARG A 116 9.46 -33.04 -4.51
N ARG A 117 10.64 -32.47 -4.21
CA ARG A 117 11.45 -32.88 -3.06
C ARG A 117 10.96 -32.31 -1.74
N ALA A 118 10.16 -31.26 -1.80
CA ALA A 118 9.67 -30.60 -0.60
C ALA A 118 8.63 -31.47 0.11
N GLN A 119 8.77 -31.55 1.43
CA GLN A 119 7.86 -32.28 2.32
C GLN A 119 7.50 -31.37 3.51
N ILE A 120 6.24 -31.00 3.62
CA ILE A 120 5.74 -30.20 4.76
C ILE A 120 4.98 -31.12 5.69
N SER A 121 5.54 -31.34 6.89
CA SER A 121 4.96 -32.29 7.88
C SER A 121 3.72 -31.75 8.59
N GLY A 122 3.53 -30.43 8.60
CA GLY A 122 2.34 -29.75 9.12
C GLY A 122 1.47 -29.19 8.01
N ASN A 123 0.97 -27.99 8.23
CA ASN A 123 0.05 -27.29 7.34
C ASN A 123 0.82 -26.29 6.45
N ALA A 124 0.27 -26.02 5.27
CA ALA A 124 0.79 -25.00 4.39
C ALA A 124 -0.23 -23.88 4.14
N SER A 125 0.19 -22.62 4.29
CA SER A 125 -0.57 -21.44 3.88
C SER A 125 0.27 -20.67 2.87
N ILE A 126 -0.18 -20.61 1.62
CA ILE A 126 0.58 -20.09 0.49
C ILE A 126 -0.23 -19.01 -0.23
N ALA A 127 0.38 -17.84 -0.42
CA ALA A 127 -0.23 -16.74 -1.17
C ALA A 127 0.68 -16.30 -2.31
N GLY A 128 0.13 -16.18 -3.54
CA GLY A 128 0.98 -15.76 -4.68
C GLY A 128 0.23 -15.47 -5.96
N GLY A 129 0.92 -14.77 -6.88
CA GLY A 129 0.39 -14.62 -8.25
C GLY A 129 0.26 -15.96 -8.99
N ARG A 130 1.29 -16.80 -8.85
CA ARG A 130 1.33 -18.19 -9.30
C ARG A 130 1.82 -19.07 -8.16
N VAL A 131 1.06 -20.10 -7.84
CA VAL A 131 1.37 -21.08 -6.79
C VAL A 131 1.41 -22.47 -7.43
N ASN A 132 2.58 -23.13 -7.37
CA ASN A 132 2.77 -24.50 -7.82
C ASN A 132 3.10 -25.36 -6.60
N VAL A 133 2.29 -26.37 -6.33
CA VAL A 133 2.49 -27.32 -5.23
C VAL A 133 2.66 -28.70 -5.84
N ILE A 134 3.91 -29.16 -5.96
CA ILE A 134 4.27 -30.47 -6.49
C ILE A 134 4.73 -31.40 -5.37
N GLY A 135 5.26 -30.84 -4.29
CA GLY A 135 5.68 -31.55 -3.08
C GLY A 135 4.50 -31.98 -2.21
N ASP A 136 4.82 -32.73 -1.17
CA ASP A 136 3.83 -33.35 -0.29
C ASP A 136 3.59 -32.49 0.97
N ILE A 137 2.34 -32.37 1.37
CA ILE A 137 1.88 -31.67 2.57
C ILE A 137 1.05 -32.65 3.41
N LYS A 138 1.51 -32.98 4.61
CA LYS A 138 0.78 -33.95 5.45
C LYS A 138 -0.47 -33.36 6.09
N GLY A 139 -0.47 -32.07 6.37
CA GLY A 139 -1.63 -31.34 6.90
C GLY A 139 -2.53 -30.77 5.81
N TYR A 140 -3.25 -29.68 6.18
CA TYR A 140 -4.09 -28.95 5.21
C TYR A 140 -3.24 -28.01 4.33
N LEU A 141 -3.78 -27.70 3.15
CA LEU A 141 -3.28 -26.66 2.26
C LEU A 141 -4.29 -25.53 2.12
N GLN A 142 -3.88 -24.30 2.48
CA GLN A 142 -4.57 -23.08 2.13
C GLN A 142 -3.79 -22.35 1.05
N ALA A 143 -4.33 -22.21 -0.15
CA ALA A 143 -3.68 -21.57 -1.29
C ALA A 143 -4.51 -20.41 -1.81
N THR A 144 -3.89 -19.23 -1.96
CA THR A 144 -4.57 -18.06 -2.53
C THR A 144 -3.70 -17.47 -3.65
N GLY A 145 -4.29 -17.25 -4.84
CA GLY A 145 -3.49 -16.72 -5.96
C GLY A 145 -4.23 -16.47 -7.25
N GLY A 146 -3.48 -16.02 -8.27
CA GLY A 146 -4.01 -15.90 -9.62
C GLY A 146 -4.21 -17.25 -10.28
N ARG A 147 -3.16 -18.07 -10.31
CA ARG A 147 -3.14 -19.46 -10.80
C ARG A 147 -2.60 -20.36 -9.70
N ILE A 148 -3.30 -21.45 -9.43
CA ILE A 148 -2.94 -22.45 -8.43
C ILE A 148 -2.89 -23.80 -9.12
N TYR A 149 -1.72 -24.42 -9.11
CA TYR A 149 -1.50 -25.76 -9.64
C TYR A 149 -1.08 -26.68 -8.49
N ILE A 150 -1.83 -27.78 -8.32
CA ILE A 150 -1.57 -28.78 -7.28
C ILE A 150 -1.31 -30.12 -7.96
N ASN A 151 -0.15 -30.73 -7.69
CA ASN A 151 0.27 -32.00 -8.29
C ASN A 151 1.06 -32.89 -7.29
N GLY A 152 0.88 -32.66 -6.00
CA GLY A 152 1.44 -33.43 -4.88
C GLY A 152 0.38 -34.08 -4.01
N ALA A 153 0.81 -34.79 -2.98
CA ALA A 153 -0.06 -35.40 -1.98
C ALA A 153 -0.38 -34.42 -0.84
N ILE A 154 -1.66 -34.23 -0.57
CA ILE A 154 -2.16 -33.40 0.53
C ILE A 154 -2.94 -34.29 1.47
N GLY A 155 -2.48 -34.42 2.73
CA GLY A 155 -3.09 -35.31 3.72
C GLY A 155 -4.35 -34.79 4.35
N GLY A 156 -4.53 -33.47 4.40
CA GLY A 156 -5.71 -32.79 4.94
C GLY A 156 -6.62 -32.20 3.86
N ASP A 157 -7.43 -31.23 4.30
CA ASP A 157 -8.30 -30.45 3.41
C ASP A 157 -7.50 -29.45 2.57
N VAL A 158 -8.02 -29.12 1.40
CA VAL A 158 -7.49 -28.06 0.55
C VAL A 158 -8.50 -26.92 0.44
N GLU A 159 -8.09 -25.72 0.78
CA GLU A 159 -8.83 -24.50 0.49
C GLU A 159 -8.08 -23.67 -0.55
N ALA A 160 -8.62 -23.58 -1.78
CA ALA A 160 -7.99 -22.86 -2.88
C ALA A 160 -8.83 -21.67 -3.32
N SER A 161 -8.23 -20.49 -3.39
CA SER A 161 -8.90 -19.24 -3.79
C SER A 161 -8.13 -18.57 -4.92
N GLY A 162 -8.65 -18.61 -6.15
CA GLY A 162 -7.91 -18.11 -7.32
C GLY A 162 -8.77 -17.90 -8.54
N ARG A 163 -8.16 -17.35 -9.62
CA ARG A 163 -8.83 -17.26 -10.92
C ARG A 163 -8.87 -18.61 -11.64
N GLU A 164 -7.84 -19.40 -11.44
CA GLU A 164 -7.62 -20.70 -12.10
C GLU A 164 -7.07 -21.66 -11.06
N VAL A 165 -7.70 -22.79 -10.90
CA VAL A 165 -7.27 -23.88 -10.02
C VAL A 165 -7.21 -25.15 -10.84
N THR A 166 -6.03 -25.78 -10.88
CA THR A 166 -5.76 -26.98 -11.68
C THR A 166 -5.18 -28.07 -10.79
N LEU A 167 -5.73 -29.28 -10.91
CA LEU A 167 -5.19 -30.50 -10.31
C LEU A 167 -4.44 -31.31 -11.37
N GLY A 168 -3.15 -31.50 -11.14
CA GLY A 168 -2.31 -32.32 -12.03
C GLY A 168 -2.48 -33.83 -11.79
N PRO A 169 -1.86 -34.64 -12.64
CA PRO A 169 -2.05 -36.10 -12.66
C PRO A 169 -1.60 -36.84 -11.40
N ASN A 170 -0.74 -36.26 -10.59
CA ASN A 170 -0.26 -36.84 -9.34
C ASN A 170 -0.95 -36.25 -8.11
N ALA A 171 -1.90 -35.33 -8.28
CA ALA A 171 -2.62 -34.72 -7.18
C ALA A 171 -3.43 -35.76 -6.41
N ARG A 172 -3.18 -35.87 -5.11
CA ARG A 172 -3.91 -36.74 -4.19
C ARG A 172 -4.29 -35.96 -2.96
N VAL A 173 -5.58 -35.67 -2.82
CA VAL A 173 -6.13 -34.95 -1.65
C VAL A 173 -6.93 -35.93 -0.83
N THR A 174 -6.51 -36.18 0.42
CA THR A 174 -7.21 -37.08 1.32
C THR A 174 -8.47 -36.45 1.90
N GLY A 175 -8.40 -35.16 2.22
CA GLY A 175 -9.55 -34.39 2.69
C GLY A 175 -10.44 -33.84 1.58
N ALA A 176 -11.30 -32.90 1.92
CA ALA A 176 -12.14 -32.18 0.97
C ALA A 176 -11.35 -31.07 0.27
N LEU A 177 -11.64 -30.85 -1.01
CA LEU A 177 -11.15 -29.71 -1.76
C LEU A 177 -12.26 -28.68 -1.90
N ARG A 178 -12.13 -27.55 -1.21
CA ARG A 178 -13.03 -26.41 -1.32
C ARG A 178 -12.35 -25.31 -2.12
N TYR A 179 -12.97 -24.86 -3.21
CA TYR A 179 -12.35 -23.84 -4.03
C TYR A 179 -13.27 -22.67 -4.34
N ARG A 180 -12.67 -21.46 -4.44
CA ARG A 180 -13.30 -20.22 -4.88
C ARG A 180 -12.63 -19.78 -6.17
N SER A 181 -13.33 -19.90 -7.30
CA SER A 181 -12.83 -19.46 -8.61
C SER A 181 -14.00 -19.04 -9.50
N PRO A 182 -13.83 -18.00 -10.36
CA PRO A 182 -14.80 -17.72 -11.40
C PRO A 182 -14.91 -18.86 -12.43
N ASN A 183 -13.81 -19.57 -12.64
CA ASN A 183 -13.75 -20.71 -13.58
C ASN A 183 -13.97 -22.05 -12.87
N PRO A 184 -14.51 -23.06 -13.53
CA PRO A 184 -14.50 -24.43 -13.04
C PRO A 184 -13.07 -24.89 -12.77
N ILE A 185 -12.91 -25.82 -11.81
CA ILE A 185 -11.61 -26.45 -11.57
C ILE A 185 -11.24 -27.35 -12.75
N GLU A 186 -10.00 -27.28 -13.20
CA GLU A 186 -9.45 -28.21 -14.16
C GLU A 186 -8.83 -29.39 -13.41
N GLN A 187 -9.35 -30.59 -13.64
CA GLN A 187 -8.87 -31.79 -12.97
C GLN A 187 -8.38 -32.81 -14.00
N ASP A 188 -7.12 -33.24 -13.86
CA ASP A 188 -6.61 -34.40 -14.61
C ASP A 188 -7.40 -35.67 -14.21
N PRO A 189 -7.77 -36.58 -15.14
CA PRO A 189 -8.48 -37.79 -14.82
C PRO A 189 -7.81 -38.71 -13.78
N ARG A 190 -6.50 -38.60 -13.60
CA ARG A 190 -5.72 -39.36 -12.63
C ARG A 190 -5.67 -38.71 -11.25
N ALA A 191 -6.11 -37.47 -11.12
CA ALA A 191 -6.14 -36.77 -9.83
C ALA A 191 -7.26 -37.35 -8.93
N VAL A 192 -6.93 -37.57 -7.66
CA VAL A 192 -7.84 -38.16 -6.70
C VAL A 192 -8.12 -37.18 -5.56
N VAL A 193 -9.40 -36.91 -5.29
CA VAL A 193 -9.84 -36.14 -4.15
C VAL A 193 -10.85 -36.96 -3.35
N SER A 194 -10.43 -37.52 -2.20
CA SER A 194 -11.24 -38.48 -1.46
C SER A 194 -12.42 -37.84 -0.75
N GLY A 195 -12.28 -36.64 -0.23
CA GLY A 195 -13.33 -35.91 0.49
C GLY A 195 -14.30 -35.11 -0.40
N GLY A 196 -14.15 -35.27 -1.75
CA GLY A 196 -14.98 -34.56 -2.71
C GLY A 196 -14.52 -33.15 -3.01
N ILE A 197 -15.09 -32.58 -4.09
CA ILE A 197 -14.75 -31.22 -4.56
C ILE A 197 -15.99 -30.34 -4.40
N GLU A 198 -15.85 -29.27 -3.64
CA GLU A 198 -16.90 -28.31 -3.37
C GLU A 198 -16.51 -26.94 -3.95
N ARG A 199 -17.30 -26.42 -4.87
CA ARG A 199 -17.14 -25.04 -5.32
C ARG A 199 -17.88 -24.13 -4.37
N LEU A 200 -17.12 -23.38 -3.59
CA LEU A 200 -17.69 -22.35 -2.76
C LEU A 200 -18.15 -21.22 -3.70
N THR A 201 -19.45 -21.05 -3.81
CA THR A 201 -19.99 -19.88 -4.50
C THR A 201 -19.37 -18.66 -3.87
N THR A 202 -18.71 -17.84 -4.66
CA THR A 202 -18.37 -16.49 -4.27
C THR A 202 -19.71 -15.73 -4.12
N HIS A 203 -20.38 -15.92 -2.99
CA HIS A 203 -21.05 -14.79 -2.39
C HIS A 203 -19.89 -13.85 -2.05
N ARG A 204 -19.44 -13.11 -3.06
CA ARG A 204 -18.74 -11.86 -2.80
C ARG A 204 -19.80 -11.08 -2.02
N PRO A 205 -19.72 -10.92 -0.72
CA PRO A 205 -20.45 -9.83 -0.09
C PRO A 205 -19.93 -8.66 -0.92
N ALA A 206 -20.85 -7.98 -1.62
CA ALA A 206 -20.51 -6.84 -2.47
C ALA A 206 -19.48 -6.07 -1.67
N ALA A 207 -18.23 -6.10 -2.16
CA ALA A 207 -17.07 -5.88 -1.30
C ALA A 207 -17.33 -4.60 -0.52
N PRO A 208 -17.12 -4.58 0.79
CA PRO A 208 -17.25 -3.35 1.58
C PRO A 208 -16.30 -2.26 1.07
N GLU A 209 -15.43 -2.58 0.09
CA GLU A 209 -14.60 -1.62 -0.62
C GLU A 209 -15.38 -0.40 -1.10
N HIS A 210 -16.55 -0.58 -1.70
CA HIS A 210 -17.37 0.56 -2.10
C HIS A 210 -17.97 1.30 -0.90
N THR A 211 -18.24 0.60 0.20
CA THR A 211 -18.79 1.22 1.42
C THR A 211 -17.68 1.93 2.18
N VAL A 212 -16.52 1.30 2.38
CA VAL A 212 -15.36 1.92 3.05
C VAL A 212 -14.85 3.11 2.25
N LEU A 213 -14.70 2.98 0.93
CA LEU A 213 -14.30 4.09 0.07
C LEU A 213 -15.35 5.21 0.04
N ARG A 214 -16.64 4.87 0.02
CA ARG A 214 -17.73 5.86 0.11
C ARG A 214 -17.71 6.59 1.45
N VAL A 215 -17.63 5.87 2.56
CA VAL A 215 -17.53 6.47 3.90
C VAL A 215 -16.26 7.32 4.02
N GLY A 216 -15.12 6.83 3.57
CA GLY A 216 -13.88 7.60 3.55
C GLY A 216 -13.98 8.89 2.73
N ARG A 217 -14.62 8.85 1.56
CA ARG A 217 -14.89 10.05 0.73
C ARG A 217 -15.79 11.07 1.44
N TRP A 218 -16.81 10.61 2.15
CA TRP A 218 -17.68 11.51 2.93
C TRP A 218 -16.95 12.13 4.11
N ILE A 219 -16.16 11.35 4.86
CA ILE A 219 -15.33 11.86 5.97
C ILE A 219 -14.36 12.92 5.44
N TRP A 220 -13.70 12.65 4.32
CA TRP A 220 -12.80 13.59 3.66
C TRP A 220 -13.50 14.88 3.25
N THR A 221 -14.67 14.78 2.60
CA THR A 221 -15.46 15.92 2.15
C THR A 221 -15.93 16.79 3.32
N ILE A 222 -16.42 16.16 4.41
CA ILE A 222 -16.83 16.85 5.63
C ILE A 222 -15.61 17.53 6.28
N GLY A 223 -14.45 16.85 6.32
CA GLY A 223 -13.21 17.43 6.82
C GLY A 223 -12.80 18.70 6.06
N LEU A 224 -12.88 18.70 4.73
CA LEU A 224 -12.60 19.88 3.91
C LEU A 224 -13.60 21.02 4.17
N MET A 225 -14.88 20.71 4.35
CA MET A 225 -15.91 21.67 4.66
C MET A 225 -15.68 22.35 6.02
N VAL A 226 -15.34 21.55 7.05
CA VAL A 226 -15.01 22.05 8.38
C VAL A 226 -13.74 22.89 8.34
N LEU A 227 -12.73 22.46 7.60
CA LEU A 227 -11.49 23.22 7.40
C LEU A 227 -11.76 24.58 6.73
N ALA A 228 -12.61 24.63 5.70
CA ALA A 228 -13.01 25.87 5.04
C ALA A 228 -13.70 26.83 6.03
N ALA A 229 -14.63 26.32 6.82
CA ALA A 229 -15.34 27.11 7.83
C ALA A 229 -14.38 27.66 8.90
N LEU A 230 -13.46 26.82 9.37
CA LEU A 230 -12.46 27.20 10.39
C LEU A 230 -11.50 28.27 9.87
N LEU A 231 -10.97 28.10 8.67
CA LEU A 231 -10.06 29.06 8.05
C LEU A 231 -10.71 30.44 7.86
N VAL A 232 -11.96 30.48 7.40
CA VAL A 232 -12.71 31.74 7.26
C VAL A 232 -13.01 32.36 8.63
N ALA A 233 -13.29 31.57 9.66
CA ALA A 233 -13.57 32.04 11.02
C ALA A 233 -12.33 32.66 11.69
N ILE A 234 -11.15 32.02 11.56
CA ILE A 234 -9.91 32.45 12.22
C ILE A 234 -9.33 33.70 11.54
N MET A 235 -9.30 33.76 10.22
CA MET A 235 -8.63 34.85 9.48
C MET A 235 -9.52 35.43 8.37
N PRO A 236 -10.67 36.07 8.71
CA PRO A 236 -11.64 36.49 7.72
C PRO A 236 -11.09 37.51 6.71
N GLY A 237 -10.23 38.41 7.12
CA GLY A 237 -9.63 39.44 6.24
C GLY A 237 -8.61 38.87 5.25
N PHE A 238 -7.83 37.88 5.66
CA PHE A 238 -6.87 37.21 4.78
C PHE A 238 -7.59 36.48 3.65
N TRP A 239 -8.61 35.70 3.98
CA TRP A 239 -9.36 34.91 2.99
C TRP A 239 -10.19 35.78 2.03
N LEU A 240 -10.58 36.98 2.43
CA LEU A 240 -11.19 37.94 1.49
C LEU A 240 -10.20 38.37 0.39
N ARG A 241 -8.98 38.69 0.77
CA ARG A 241 -7.93 39.07 -0.19
C ARG A 241 -7.55 37.93 -1.12
N VAL A 242 -7.43 36.70 -0.58
CA VAL A 242 -7.16 35.50 -1.37
C VAL A 242 -8.29 35.26 -2.39
N SER A 243 -9.56 35.33 -1.96
CA SER A 243 -10.73 35.17 -2.83
C SER A 243 -10.77 36.21 -3.97
N GLU A 244 -10.42 37.44 -3.65
CA GLU A 244 -10.39 38.53 -4.62
C GLU A 244 -9.28 38.32 -5.68
N ARG A 245 -8.12 37.83 -5.26
CA ARG A 245 -7.01 37.51 -6.16
C ARG A 245 -7.30 36.33 -7.09
N VAL A 246 -7.95 35.28 -6.60
CA VAL A 246 -8.43 34.18 -7.46
C VAL A 246 -9.29 34.73 -8.59
N ARG A 247 -10.13 35.72 -8.29
CA ARG A 247 -11.07 36.28 -9.27
C ARG A 247 -10.44 37.28 -10.24
N GLN A 248 -9.54 38.15 -9.77
CA GLN A 248 -8.97 39.23 -10.58
C GLN A 248 -7.81 38.78 -11.44
N ARG A 249 -7.02 37.81 -11.00
CA ARG A 249 -5.78 37.36 -11.66
C ARG A 249 -5.72 35.84 -11.84
N PHE A 250 -6.84 35.25 -12.25
CA PHE A 250 -7.00 33.79 -12.35
C PHE A 250 -5.87 33.12 -13.16
N LEU A 251 -5.56 33.62 -14.37
CA LEU A 251 -4.51 33.03 -15.21
C LEU A 251 -3.12 33.13 -14.61
N LEU A 252 -2.81 34.26 -13.95
CA LEU A 252 -1.53 34.44 -13.30
C LEU A 252 -1.38 33.53 -12.07
N SER A 253 -2.46 33.37 -11.31
CA SER A 253 -2.50 32.42 -10.18
C SER A 253 -2.32 30.98 -10.64
N LEU A 254 -2.92 30.61 -11.78
CA LEU A 254 -2.78 29.28 -12.37
C LEU A 254 -1.32 29.00 -12.80
N LEU A 255 -0.68 29.95 -13.47
CA LEU A 255 0.71 29.84 -13.91
C LEU A 255 1.67 29.73 -12.71
N LEU A 256 1.50 30.60 -11.71
CA LEU A 256 2.33 30.60 -10.52
C LEU A 256 2.18 29.29 -9.73
N ALA A 257 0.95 28.79 -9.58
CA ALA A 257 0.69 27.52 -8.94
C ALA A 257 1.31 26.35 -9.70
N PHE A 258 1.23 26.36 -11.01
CA PHE A 258 1.87 25.33 -11.84
C PHE A 258 3.39 25.27 -11.57
N VAL A 259 4.04 26.43 -11.58
CA VAL A 259 5.47 26.52 -11.26
C VAL A 259 5.75 25.98 -9.86
N VAL A 260 5.01 26.42 -8.84
CA VAL A 260 5.19 25.96 -7.45
C VAL A 260 4.96 24.45 -7.33
N THR A 261 3.89 23.94 -7.94
CA THR A 261 3.54 22.52 -7.88
C THR A 261 4.59 21.62 -8.52
N VAL A 262 5.27 22.09 -9.56
CA VAL A 262 6.35 21.34 -10.23
C VAL A 262 7.70 21.56 -9.55
N CYS A 263 8.05 22.81 -9.20
CA CYS A 263 9.38 23.12 -8.68
C CYS A 263 9.59 22.67 -7.22
N VAL A 264 8.54 22.72 -6.37
CA VAL A 264 8.70 22.33 -4.96
C VAL A 264 9.07 20.86 -4.78
N PRO A 265 8.42 19.87 -5.41
CA PRO A 265 8.84 18.48 -5.31
C PRO A 265 10.28 18.25 -5.80
N VAL A 266 10.67 18.89 -6.89
CA VAL A 266 12.04 18.82 -7.41
C VAL A 266 13.03 19.39 -6.40
N ALA A 267 12.74 20.56 -5.84
CA ALA A 267 13.57 21.18 -4.81
C ALA A 267 13.67 20.30 -3.54
N VAL A 268 12.58 19.67 -3.13
CA VAL A 268 12.56 18.73 -1.99
C VAL A 268 13.49 17.55 -2.26
N ILE A 269 13.43 16.95 -3.44
CA ILE A 269 14.30 15.82 -3.81
C ILE A 269 15.78 16.26 -3.78
N VAL A 270 16.10 17.41 -4.38
CA VAL A 270 17.46 17.95 -4.38
C VAL A 270 17.97 18.19 -2.94
N LEU A 271 17.14 18.78 -2.07
CA LEU A 271 17.48 19.02 -0.67
C LEU A 271 17.73 17.73 0.10
N LEU A 272 16.91 16.70 -0.14
CA LEU A 272 17.07 15.39 0.52
C LEU A 272 18.37 14.69 0.07
N VAL A 273 18.71 14.77 -1.21
CA VAL A 273 19.91 14.14 -1.79
C VAL A 273 21.20 14.82 -1.31
N THR A 274 21.19 16.13 -1.06
CA THR A 274 22.39 16.87 -0.62
C THR A 274 22.83 16.58 0.83
N GLY A 275 22.05 15.81 1.61
CA GLY A 275 22.35 15.46 3.00
C GLY A 275 22.27 16.65 3.97
N ILE A 276 23.00 17.73 3.71
CA ILE A 276 22.96 18.97 4.51
C ILE A 276 21.59 19.64 4.45
N GLY A 277 20.91 19.55 3.31
CA GLY A 277 19.56 20.06 3.10
C GLY A 277 18.44 19.13 3.62
N ALA A 278 18.75 17.91 4.07
CA ALA A 278 17.76 16.91 4.45
C ALA A 278 16.74 17.39 5.50
N PRO A 279 17.11 18.07 6.61
CA PRO A 279 16.12 18.58 7.56
C PRO A 279 15.13 19.57 6.94
N LEU A 280 15.64 20.45 6.06
CA LEU A 280 14.79 21.42 5.34
C LEU A 280 13.94 20.71 4.28
N GLY A 281 14.49 19.71 3.59
CA GLY A 281 13.78 18.88 2.63
C GLY A 281 12.61 18.12 3.28
N ILE A 282 12.82 17.53 4.46
CA ILE A 282 11.75 16.85 5.24
C ILE A 282 10.65 17.85 5.63
N LEU A 283 11.05 19.02 6.16
CA LEU A 283 10.07 20.04 6.54
C LEU A 283 9.25 20.51 5.32
N ALA A 284 9.90 20.75 4.18
CA ALA A 284 9.24 21.13 2.95
C ALA A 284 8.32 20.01 2.42
N ALA A 285 8.74 18.75 2.50
CA ALA A 285 7.93 17.58 2.14
C ALA A 285 6.67 17.46 2.98
N LEU A 286 6.74 17.77 4.28
CA LEU A 286 5.58 17.78 5.17
C LEU A 286 4.67 19.00 4.95
N ALA A 287 5.25 20.16 4.65
CA ALA A 287 4.49 21.40 4.40
C ALA A 287 3.77 21.39 3.04
N TYR A 288 4.33 20.72 2.05
CA TYR A 288 3.80 20.72 0.69
C TYR A 288 2.38 20.13 0.57
N PRO A 289 2.04 18.95 1.13
CA PRO A 289 0.67 18.45 1.12
C PRO A 289 -0.32 19.39 1.82
N ALA A 290 0.12 20.03 2.92
CA ALA A 290 -0.71 21.01 3.62
C ALA A 290 -0.99 22.24 2.74
N LEU A 291 0.01 22.73 2.00
CA LEU A 291 -0.16 23.81 1.02
C LEU A 291 -1.18 23.45 -0.06
N LEU A 292 -1.10 22.23 -0.61
CA LEU A 292 -2.05 21.76 -1.62
C LEU A 292 -3.47 21.65 -1.06
N LEU A 293 -3.62 21.13 0.16
CA LEU A 293 -4.91 21.00 0.84
C LEU A 293 -5.54 22.38 1.07
N ILE A 294 -4.77 23.31 1.65
CA ILE A 294 -5.24 24.67 1.90
C ILE A 294 -5.52 25.40 0.58
N GLY A 295 -4.72 25.14 -0.46
CA GLY A 295 -4.96 25.66 -1.80
C GLY A 295 -6.30 25.22 -2.38
N TYR A 296 -6.62 23.94 -2.30
CA TYR A 296 -7.91 23.42 -2.75
C TYR A 296 -9.10 24.05 -1.99
N VAL A 297 -8.98 24.15 -0.66
CA VAL A 297 -9.99 24.76 0.20
C VAL A 297 -10.15 26.26 -0.12
N SER A 298 -9.07 26.97 -0.42
CA SER A 298 -9.11 28.40 -0.76
C SER A 298 -9.90 28.66 -2.04
N ALA A 299 -9.85 27.77 -3.04
CA ALA A 299 -10.70 27.85 -4.22
C ALA A 299 -12.19 27.66 -3.86
N GLY A 300 -12.50 26.72 -2.95
CA GLY A 300 -13.86 26.56 -2.42
C GLY A 300 -14.36 27.82 -1.72
N ILE A 301 -13.55 28.45 -0.88
CA ILE A 301 -13.86 29.71 -0.21
C ILE A 301 -14.10 30.84 -1.23
N ALA A 302 -13.24 30.94 -2.26
CA ALA A 302 -13.39 31.96 -3.31
C ALA A 302 -14.68 31.77 -4.12
N LEU A 303 -15.06 30.54 -4.42
CA LEU A 303 -16.35 30.23 -5.05
C LEU A 303 -17.53 30.59 -4.15
N GLY A 304 -17.42 30.31 -2.84
CA GLY A 304 -18.45 30.68 -1.85
C GLY A 304 -18.62 32.19 -1.74
N ASP A 305 -17.53 32.94 -1.64
CA ASP A 305 -17.55 34.42 -1.63
C ASP A 305 -18.13 34.99 -2.94
N ALA A 306 -17.77 34.40 -4.10
CA ALA A 306 -18.29 34.84 -5.39
C ALA A 306 -19.80 34.60 -5.54
N THR A 307 -20.31 33.46 -5.04
CA THR A 307 -21.72 33.11 -5.04
C THR A 307 -22.51 34.00 -4.08
N LEU A 308 -21.97 34.19 -2.87
CA LEU A 308 -22.63 35.02 -1.85
C LEU A 308 -22.77 36.46 -2.29
N ARG A 309 -21.78 37.07 -2.93
CA ARG A 309 -21.87 38.44 -3.49
C ARG A 309 -22.95 38.61 -4.57
N ARG A 310 -23.28 37.51 -5.29
CA ARG A 310 -24.38 37.53 -6.30
C ARG A 310 -25.74 37.42 -5.65
N VAL A 311 -25.84 36.68 -4.54
CA VAL A 311 -27.13 36.41 -3.89
C VAL A 311 -27.51 37.51 -2.89
N GLN A 312 -26.50 38.01 -2.15
CA GLN A 312 -26.70 39.03 -1.11
C GLN A 312 -25.63 40.13 -1.20
N PRO A 313 -25.92 41.23 -1.87
CA PRO A 313 -24.95 42.30 -2.10
C PRO A 313 -24.71 43.21 -0.88
N THR A 314 -25.50 43.07 0.23
CA THR A 314 -25.32 43.90 1.45
C THR A 314 -24.21 43.37 2.32
N ASP A 315 -23.31 44.28 2.83
CA ASP A 315 -22.12 43.92 3.60
C ASP A 315 -22.45 43.21 4.94
N ALA A 316 -23.55 43.57 5.59
CA ALA A 316 -23.98 42.94 6.84
C ALA A 316 -24.40 41.47 6.65
N ALA A 317 -25.17 41.18 5.58
CA ALA A 317 -25.58 39.83 5.22
C ALA A 317 -24.39 38.98 4.72
N PHE A 318 -23.47 39.59 3.97
CA PHE A 318 -22.25 38.95 3.50
C PHE A 318 -21.40 38.42 4.68
N LYS A 319 -21.17 39.25 5.71
CA LYS A 319 -20.36 38.84 6.88
C LYS A 319 -21.01 37.71 7.66
N ARG A 320 -22.34 37.69 7.75
CA ARG A 320 -23.11 36.68 8.52
C ARG A 320 -23.14 35.32 7.84
N TRP A 321 -23.30 35.26 6.52
CA TRP A 321 -23.49 34.03 5.78
C TRP A 321 -22.20 33.47 5.16
N ARG A 322 -21.12 34.20 5.22
CA ARG A 322 -19.85 33.86 4.57
C ARG A 322 -19.31 32.47 4.92
N ILE A 323 -19.32 32.10 6.20
CA ILE A 323 -18.82 30.79 6.66
C ILE A 323 -19.67 29.67 6.05
N ALA A 324 -20.98 29.81 6.06
CA ALA A 324 -21.89 28.82 5.51
C ALA A 324 -21.71 28.65 3.98
N PHE A 325 -21.59 29.77 3.25
CA PHE A 325 -21.37 29.72 1.80
C PHE A 325 -19.98 29.15 1.41
N ALA A 326 -18.94 29.47 2.17
CA ALA A 326 -17.62 28.87 2.00
C ALA A 326 -17.64 27.36 2.21
N ALA A 327 -18.28 26.90 3.29
CA ALA A 327 -18.46 25.47 3.55
C ALA A 327 -19.27 24.77 2.47
N LEU A 328 -20.39 25.36 2.07
CA LEU A 328 -21.28 24.79 1.04
C LEU A 328 -20.63 24.75 -0.35
N ALA A 329 -19.88 25.78 -0.71
CA ALA A 329 -19.14 25.81 -1.97
C ALA A 329 -17.99 24.80 -2.00
N THR A 330 -17.30 24.60 -0.87
CA THR A 330 -16.27 23.56 -0.74
C THR A 330 -16.90 22.16 -0.84
N LEU A 331 -18.08 21.96 -0.26
CA LEU A 331 -18.86 20.73 -0.41
C LEU A 331 -19.23 20.50 -1.88
N ALA A 332 -19.78 21.49 -2.54
CA ALA A 332 -20.17 21.40 -3.95
C ALA A 332 -18.96 21.08 -4.85
N LEU A 333 -17.84 21.75 -4.63
CA LEU A 333 -16.58 21.50 -5.36
C LEU A 333 -16.10 20.08 -5.15
N SER A 334 -16.18 19.57 -3.92
CA SER A 334 -15.79 18.19 -3.60
C SER A 334 -16.71 17.17 -4.25
N LEU A 335 -18.03 17.42 -4.29
CA LEU A 335 -19.00 16.55 -4.95
C LEU A 335 -18.80 16.51 -6.47
N VAL A 336 -18.53 17.66 -7.10
CA VAL A 336 -18.16 17.73 -8.52
C VAL A 336 -16.89 16.93 -8.78
N GLY A 337 -15.93 16.94 -7.88
CA GLY A 337 -14.70 16.11 -7.94
C GLY A 337 -14.97 14.61 -8.00
N TRP A 338 -16.17 14.14 -7.66
CA TRP A 338 -16.54 12.71 -7.75
C TRP A 338 -16.93 12.27 -9.16
N ILE A 339 -17.18 13.21 -10.07
CA ILE A 339 -17.55 12.90 -11.46
C ILE A 339 -16.30 12.37 -12.18
N PRO A 340 -16.33 11.15 -12.75
CA PRO A 340 -15.20 10.61 -13.50
C PRO A 340 -14.78 11.56 -14.63
N TRP A 341 -13.46 11.71 -14.85
CA TRP A 341 -12.81 12.52 -15.87
C TRP A 341 -12.96 14.03 -15.67
N ILE A 342 -14.20 14.57 -15.62
CA ILE A 342 -14.48 16.00 -15.49
C ILE A 342 -14.14 16.51 -14.09
N GLY A 343 -14.50 15.73 -13.06
CA GLY A 343 -14.26 16.11 -11.65
C GLY A 343 -12.76 16.24 -11.32
N GLY A 344 -11.92 15.34 -11.85
CA GLY A 344 -10.48 15.43 -11.70
C GLY A 344 -9.90 16.70 -12.30
N PHE A 345 -10.32 17.05 -13.51
CA PHE A 345 -9.88 18.28 -14.17
C PHE A 345 -10.28 19.54 -13.38
N ILE A 346 -11.56 19.62 -12.95
CA ILE A 346 -12.05 20.74 -12.14
C ILE A 346 -11.30 20.83 -10.80
N ALA A 347 -11.04 19.71 -10.15
CA ALA A 347 -10.31 19.66 -8.89
C ALA A 347 -8.86 20.18 -9.05
N VAL A 348 -8.18 19.80 -10.15
CA VAL A 348 -6.82 20.29 -10.45
C VAL A 348 -6.83 21.79 -10.74
N VAL A 349 -7.76 22.29 -11.54
CA VAL A 349 -7.87 23.73 -11.83
C VAL A 349 -8.18 24.53 -10.56
N ALA A 350 -9.09 24.03 -9.72
CA ALA A 350 -9.41 24.65 -8.43
C ALA A 350 -8.19 24.68 -7.49
N LEU A 351 -7.49 23.55 -7.37
CA LEU A 351 -6.27 23.45 -6.57
C LEU A 351 -5.22 24.45 -7.04
N LEU A 352 -4.93 24.49 -8.34
CA LEU A 352 -3.93 25.41 -8.89
C LEU A 352 -4.35 26.87 -8.68
N ALA A 353 -5.61 27.23 -8.95
CA ALA A 353 -6.09 28.60 -8.74
C ALA A 353 -5.94 29.03 -7.26
N GLY A 354 -6.26 28.12 -6.33
CA GLY A 354 -6.15 28.40 -4.91
C GLY A 354 -4.73 28.47 -4.39
N VAL A 355 -3.84 27.52 -4.78
CA VAL A 355 -2.41 27.55 -4.41
C VAL A 355 -1.75 28.83 -4.94
N GLY A 356 -2.00 29.20 -6.20
CA GLY A 356 -1.42 30.42 -6.77
C GLY A 356 -1.82 31.69 -6.06
N ALA A 357 -3.09 31.82 -5.70
CA ALA A 357 -3.57 32.96 -4.94
C ALA A 357 -2.97 33.03 -3.52
N LEU A 358 -2.82 31.89 -2.86
CA LEU A 358 -2.15 31.80 -1.55
C LEU A 358 -0.69 32.21 -1.62
N VAL A 359 0.05 31.70 -2.57
CA VAL A 359 1.47 32.03 -2.75
C VAL A 359 1.63 33.51 -3.07
N PHE A 360 0.78 34.05 -3.93
CA PHE A 360 0.82 35.47 -4.30
C PHE A 360 0.49 36.38 -3.10
N GLU A 361 -0.52 36.03 -2.28
CA GLU A 361 -0.85 36.80 -1.08
C GLU A 361 0.23 36.67 0.00
N GLY A 362 0.78 35.45 0.20
CA GLY A 362 1.91 35.24 1.11
C GLY A 362 3.14 36.07 0.74
N TRP A 363 3.45 36.15 -0.54
CA TRP A 363 4.54 36.98 -1.04
C TRP A 363 4.32 38.48 -0.78
N THR A 364 3.10 39.01 -1.00
CA THR A 364 2.79 40.41 -0.75
C THR A 364 2.86 40.77 0.72
N VAL A 365 2.42 39.89 1.61
CA VAL A 365 2.52 40.07 3.07
C VAL A 365 3.99 40.06 3.50
N ALA A 366 4.80 39.11 3.00
CA ALA A 366 6.22 38.98 3.33
C ALA A 366 7.06 40.15 2.79
N SER A 367 6.70 40.69 1.62
CA SER A 367 7.42 41.82 1.00
C SER A 367 7.04 43.20 1.51
N GLY A 368 6.14 43.32 2.49
CA GLY A 368 5.70 44.56 3.09
C GLY A 368 5.00 45.54 2.12
N ARG A 369 4.68 45.10 0.90
CA ARG A 369 3.98 45.93 -0.09
C ARG A 369 2.51 46.08 0.33
N LYS A 370 2.10 47.33 0.58
CA LYS A 370 0.66 47.64 0.81
C LYS A 370 -0.14 47.16 -0.40
N PRO A 371 -1.27 46.50 -0.18
CA PRO A 371 -2.17 46.11 -1.27
C PRO A 371 -2.64 47.39 -1.98
N GLY A 372 -2.32 47.52 -3.28
CA GLY A 372 -2.90 48.53 -4.14
C GLY A 372 -4.29 48.13 -4.59
#